data_50b106aaaf487dec989995e854fa920a
#
_entry.id   50b106aaaf487dec989995e854fa920a
#
_cell.length_a   1.000
_cell.length_b   1.000
_cell.length_c   1.000
_cell.angle_alpha   90.00
_cell.angle_beta   90.00
_cell.angle_gamma   90.00
#
_symmetry.space_group_name_H-M   'P 1'
#
loop_
_entity.id
_entity.type
_entity.pdbx_description
1 polymer ?
#
loop_
_entity_poly.entity_id
_entity_poly.type
_entity_poly.pdbx_seq_one_letter_code
_entity_poly.pdbx_strand_id
1 'polypeptide(L)'
;CALPILKYEYVEAGEVMDFAGYHRAVSNALDKVTTDGVDAVVSSDIGASFCVREALGRGISIPDELQIVAYDGTYLTDLAGMKLTAVAQDFSAIAQSAADHIVQAIANEEVAAANASRKNIPKPFEPNVLIPMTLVPGDTTR
;
A
#
# COMPACT_ATOMS: atom_id res chain seq x y z
N CYS A 1 2.49 5.93 -31.88
CA CYS A 1 2.54 5.25 -30.56
C CYS A 1 1.20 5.46 -29.90
N ALA A 2 0.36 4.43 -29.83
CA ALA A 2 -0.83 4.48 -28.99
C ALA A 2 -0.37 4.32 -27.53
N LEU A 3 -0.74 5.25 -26.67
CA LEU A 3 -0.56 5.08 -25.23
C LEU A 3 -1.36 3.84 -24.81
N PRO A 4 -0.84 2.94 -23.97
CA PRO A 4 -1.58 1.82 -23.47
C PRO A 4 -2.82 2.36 -22.74
N ILE A 5 -4.00 1.87 -23.10
CA ILE A 5 -5.23 2.18 -22.38
C ILE A 5 -5.21 1.33 -21.11
N LEU A 6 -4.86 1.94 -20.00
CA LEU A 6 -4.96 1.30 -18.69
C LEU A 6 -6.45 1.14 -18.34
N LYS A 7 -6.95 -0.07 -18.41
CA LYS A 7 -8.24 -0.42 -17.81
C LYS A 7 -7.95 -0.89 -16.39
N TYR A 8 -8.57 -0.29 -15.41
CA TYR A 8 -8.46 -0.73 -14.03
C TYR A 8 -9.86 -0.95 -13.44
N GLU A 9 -9.95 -1.89 -12.56
CA GLU A 9 -11.16 -2.19 -11.81
C GLU A 9 -10.79 -2.34 -10.34
N TYR A 10 -11.63 -1.76 -9.47
CA TYR A 10 -11.50 -1.94 -8.04
C TYR A 10 -12.26 -3.17 -7.60
N VAL A 11 -11.62 -4.02 -6.82
CA VAL A 11 -12.26 -5.16 -6.16
C VAL A 11 -12.31 -4.87 -4.66
N GLU A 12 -13.52 -4.77 -4.13
CA GLU A 12 -13.70 -4.61 -2.69
C GLU A 12 -13.42 -5.94 -1.98
N ALA A 13 -12.48 -5.92 -1.06
CA ALA A 13 -12.06 -7.11 -0.30
C ALA A 13 -12.95 -7.41 0.93
N GLY A 14 -13.96 -6.56 1.19
CA GLY A 14 -14.75 -6.65 2.40
C GLY A 14 -14.00 -6.22 3.67
N GLU A 15 -14.47 -6.62 4.84
CA GLU A 15 -13.81 -6.28 6.09
C GLU A 15 -12.47 -7.02 6.24
N VAL A 16 -11.44 -6.31 6.66
CA VAL A 16 -10.04 -6.81 6.77
C VAL A 16 -9.91 -8.08 7.63
N MET A 17 -10.85 -8.31 8.55
CA MET A 17 -10.85 -9.47 9.44
C MET A 17 -11.64 -10.66 8.91
N ASP A 18 -12.35 -10.53 7.79
CA ASP A 18 -13.02 -11.65 7.12
C ASP A 18 -12.08 -12.32 6.10
N PHE A 19 -11.22 -13.22 6.55
CA PHE A 19 -10.32 -13.96 5.67
C PHE A 19 -11.05 -14.72 4.55
N ALA A 20 -12.24 -15.25 4.81
CA ALA A 20 -13.00 -15.97 3.79
C ALA A 20 -13.55 -15.01 2.73
N GLY A 21 -14.01 -13.83 3.14
CA GLY A 21 -14.43 -12.76 2.24
C GLY A 21 -13.28 -12.26 1.39
N TYR A 22 -12.14 -12.03 2.03
CA TYR A 22 -10.93 -11.61 1.35
C TYR A 22 -10.44 -12.63 0.32
N HIS A 23 -10.41 -13.90 0.68
CA HIS A 23 -10.06 -14.98 -0.25
C HIS A 23 -11.01 -15.04 -1.45
N ARG A 24 -12.33 -14.90 -1.22
CA ARG A 24 -13.33 -14.86 -2.33
C ARG A 24 -13.09 -13.65 -3.24
N ALA A 25 -12.79 -12.47 -2.68
CA ALA A 25 -12.52 -11.27 -3.46
C ALA A 25 -11.29 -11.45 -4.36
N VAL A 26 -10.21 -12.01 -3.82
CA VAL A 26 -9.00 -12.33 -4.58
C VAL A 26 -9.29 -13.36 -5.66
N SER A 27 -10.03 -14.42 -5.34
CA SER A 27 -10.43 -15.45 -6.30
C SER A 27 -11.23 -14.86 -7.47
N ASN A 28 -12.22 -14.02 -7.17
CA ASN A 28 -13.03 -13.33 -8.18
C ASN A 28 -12.19 -12.34 -9.03
N ALA A 29 -11.22 -11.65 -8.41
CA ALA A 29 -10.31 -10.78 -9.15
C ALA A 29 -9.45 -11.58 -10.13
N LEU A 30 -8.95 -12.76 -9.74
CA LEU A 30 -8.18 -13.63 -10.61
C LEU A 30 -9.02 -14.29 -11.73
N ASP A 31 -10.32 -14.48 -11.52
CA ASP A 31 -11.21 -14.90 -12.61
C ASP A 31 -11.19 -13.88 -13.77
N LYS A 32 -11.08 -12.58 -13.45
CA LYS A 32 -11.00 -11.51 -14.43
C LYS A 32 -9.65 -11.48 -15.18
N VAL A 33 -8.57 -11.93 -14.55
CA VAL A 33 -7.27 -12.10 -15.24
C VAL A 33 -7.44 -12.99 -16.45
N THR A 34 -8.16 -14.10 -16.29
CA THR A 34 -8.37 -15.08 -17.37
C THR A 34 -9.46 -14.66 -18.37
N THR A 35 -10.50 -13.92 -17.94
CA THR A 35 -11.63 -13.54 -18.79
C THR A 35 -11.43 -12.21 -19.51
N ASP A 36 -10.81 -11.24 -18.84
CA ASP A 36 -10.74 -9.84 -19.31
C ASP A 36 -9.34 -9.45 -19.79
N GLY A 37 -8.37 -10.37 -19.75
CA GLY A 37 -7.00 -10.16 -20.18
C GLY A 37 -6.24 -9.17 -19.28
N VAL A 38 -6.54 -9.18 -17.99
CA VAL A 38 -5.77 -8.41 -16.98
C VAL A 38 -4.40 -9.06 -16.81
N ASP A 39 -3.34 -8.30 -16.93
CA ASP A 39 -1.95 -8.77 -16.87
C ASP A 39 -1.18 -8.28 -15.62
N ALA A 40 -1.81 -7.45 -14.80
CA ALA A 40 -1.21 -6.97 -13.55
C ALA A 40 -2.24 -6.74 -12.45
N VAL A 41 -1.82 -7.02 -11.21
CA VAL A 41 -2.57 -6.75 -9.98
C VAL A 41 -1.73 -5.91 -9.04
N VAL A 42 -2.34 -4.87 -8.46
CA VAL A 42 -1.75 -4.08 -7.38
C VAL A 42 -2.62 -4.25 -6.15
N SER A 43 -2.03 -4.62 -5.02
CA SER A 43 -2.77 -4.86 -3.76
C SER A 43 -1.88 -4.56 -2.55
N SER A 44 -2.49 -4.51 -1.35
CA SER A 44 -1.70 -4.54 -0.12
C SER A 44 -0.84 -5.80 -0.05
N ASP A 45 0.19 -5.82 0.79
CA ASP A 45 1.07 -6.99 0.94
C ASP A 45 0.31 -8.28 1.21
N ILE A 46 -0.74 -8.21 2.05
CA ILE A 46 -1.61 -9.36 2.35
C ILE A 46 -2.34 -9.79 1.07
N GLY A 47 -2.95 -8.86 0.34
CA GLY A 47 -3.68 -9.15 -0.88
C GLY A 47 -2.79 -9.71 -1.98
N ALA A 48 -1.63 -9.13 -2.16
CA ALA A 48 -0.63 -9.60 -3.11
C ALA A 48 -0.16 -11.03 -2.78
N SER A 49 0.06 -11.34 -1.50
CA SER A 49 0.41 -12.70 -1.04
C SER A 49 -0.71 -13.72 -1.33
N PHE A 50 -1.96 -13.34 -1.13
CA PHE A 50 -3.11 -14.17 -1.52
C PHE A 50 -3.20 -14.35 -3.03
N CYS A 51 -2.96 -13.27 -3.81
CA CYS A 51 -2.94 -13.34 -5.27
C CYS A 51 -1.87 -14.30 -5.79
N VAL A 52 -0.65 -14.24 -5.26
CA VAL A 52 0.43 -15.18 -5.62
C VAL A 52 -0.01 -16.61 -5.36
N ARG A 53 -0.48 -16.91 -4.15
CA ARG A 53 -0.88 -18.27 -3.78
C ARG A 53 -2.01 -18.80 -4.65
N GLU A 54 -3.02 -17.98 -4.89
CA GLU A 54 -4.19 -18.38 -5.70
C GLU A 54 -3.81 -18.52 -7.17
N ALA A 55 -3.00 -17.63 -7.72
CA ALA A 55 -2.53 -17.69 -9.11
C ALA A 55 -1.69 -18.95 -9.35
N LEU A 56 -0.73 -19.25 -8.48
CA LEU A 56 0.07 -20.47 -8.56
C LEU A 56 -0.80 -21.73 -8.43
N GLY A 57 -1.80 -21.71 -7.54
CA GLY A 57 -2.76 -22.80 -7.39
C GLY A 57 -3.61 -23.06 -8.64
N ARG A 58 -3.83 -22.04 -9.47
CA ARG A 58 -4.53 -22.12 -10.76
C ARG A 58 -3.60 -22.41 -11.94
N GLY A 59 -2.29 -22.50 -11.72
CA GLY A 59 -1.28 -22.70 -12.75
C GLY A 59 -0.99 -21.45 -13.58
N ILE A 60 -1.37 -20.26 -13.11
CA ILE A 60 -1.04 -18.99 -13.75
C ILE A 60 0.43 -18.68 -13.49
N SER A 61 1.18 -18.42 -14.55
CA SER A 61 2.61 -18.13 -14.48
C SER A 61 2.87 -16.69 -14.01
N ILE A 62 3.69 -16.54 -12.97
CA ILE A 62 4.15 -15.25 -12.45
C ILE A 62 5.65 -15.15 -12.71
N PRO A 63 6.15 -14.09 -13.33
CA PRO A 63 5.46 -12.87 -13.78
C PRO A 63 4.97 -12.89 -15.23
N ASP A 64 5.04 -14.04 -15.93
CA ASP A 64 4.86 -14.09 -17.39
C ASP A 64 3.42 -13.82 -17.84
N GLU A 65 2.45 -14.42 -17.18
CA GLU A 65 1.02 -14.24 -17.47
C GLU A 65 0.38 -13.20 -16.54
N LEU A 66 0.86 -13.10 -15.30
CA LEU A 66 0.33 -12.16 -14.31
C LEU A 66 1.47 -11.52 -13.53
N GLN A 67 1.53 -10.20 -13.53
CA GLN A 67 2.42 -9.44 -12.67
C GLN A 67 1.70 -9.01 -11.39
N ILE A 68 2.40 -9.03 -10.25
CA ILE A 68 1.82 -8.68 -8.97
C ILE A 68 2.72 -7.68 -8.26
N VAL A 69 2.14 -6.53 -7.86
CA VAL A 69 2.83 -5.49 -7.09
C VAL A 69 2.16 -5.35 -5.74
N ALA A 70 2.94 -5.45 -4.70
CA ALA A 70 2.51 -5.20 -3.32
C ALA A 70 2.61 -3.71 -2.97
N TYR A 71 1.77 -3.28 -2.05
CA TYR A 71 1.80 -1.94 -1.49
C TYR A 71 1.93 -2.05 0.02
N ASP A 72 2.89 -1.39 0.58
CA ASP A 72 3.35 -1.20 1.95
C ASP A 72 4.79 -1.68 2.15
N GLY A 73 5.20 -2.82 1.60
CA GLY A 73 6.58 -3.32 1.66
C GLY A 73 6.95 -3.84 3.06
N THR A 74 6.03 -4.54 3.72
CA THR A 74 6.28 -5.18 5.02
C THR A 74 7.00 -6.53 4.85
N TYR A 75 7.30 -7.20 5.95
CA TYR A 75 7.88 -8.55 5.95
C TYR A 75 7.01 -9.60 5.22
N LEU A 76 5.73 -9.30 4.98
CA LEU A 76 4.82 -10.19 4.25
C LEU A 76 5.23 -10.37 2.79
N THR A 77 6.01 -9.45 2.23
CA THR A 77 6.50 -9.54 0.85
C THR A 77 7.43 -10.74 0.62
N ASP A 78 8.04 -11.25 1.67
CA ASP A 78 8.93 -12.43 1.61
C ASP A 78 8.21 -13.74 1.98
N LEU A 79 6.98 -13.69 2.48
CA LEU A 79 6.24 -14.87 2.95
C LEU A 79 5.33 -15.51 1.91
N ALA A 80 5.18 -14.87 0.75
CA ALA A 80 4.25 -15.34 -0.29
C ALA A 80 4.71 -16.59 -1.07
N GLY A 81 5.90 -17.11 -0.79
CA GLY A 81 6.54 -18.18 -1.58
C GLY A 81 7.35 -17.67 -2.78
N MET A 82 7.20 -16.39 -3.10
CA MET A 82 8.01 -15.61 -4.04
C MET A 82 8.27 -14.26 -3.38
N LYS A 83 9.39 -13.62 -3.71
CA LYS A 83 9.63 -12.24 -3.28
C LYS A 83 8.74 -11.30 -4.08
N LEU A 84 7.84 -10.59 -3.42
CA LEU A 84 6.97 -9.63 -4.07
C LEU A 84 7.74 -8.37 -4.48
N THR A 85 7.49 -7.88 -5.69
CA THR A 85 7.82 -6.50 -6.03
C THR A 85 6.89 -5.59 -5.24
N ALA A 86 7.43 -4.62 -4.53
CA ALA A 86 6.65 -3.79 -3.62
C ALA A 86 6.96 -2.29 -3.75
N VAL A 87 5.92 -1.48 -3.56
CA VAL A 87 6.06 -0.05 -3.28
C VAL A 87 6.12 0.10 -1.76
N ALA A 88 7.34 0.15 -1.23
CA ALA A 88 7.60 0.12 0.21
C ALA A 88 7.48 1.51 0.83
N GLN A 89 6.76 1.59 1.95
CA GLN A 89 6.68 2.76 2.80
C GLN A 89 7.86 2.83 3.77
N ASP A 90 8.38 4.03 4.01
CA ASP A 90 9.36 4.24 5.08
C ASP A 90 8.63 4.45 6.42
N PHE A 91 8.26 3.36 7.06
CA PHE A 91 7.56 3.39 8.35
C PHE A 91 8.37 4.09 9.45
N SER A 92 9.69 4.04 9.38
CA SER A 92 10.57 4.72 10.33
C SER A 92 10.47 6.23 10.16
N ALA A 93 10.58 6.72 8.92
CA ALA A 93 10.44 8.14 8.63
C ALA A 93 9.02 8.65 8.92
N ILE A 94 7.99 7.83 8.64
CA ILE A 94 6.59 8.15 8.97
C ILE A 94 6.44 8.31 10.49
N ALA A 95 6.92 7.34 11.27
CA ALA A 95 6.82 7.36 12.72
C ALA A 95 7.60 8.55 13.32
N GLN A 96 8.82 8.82 12.84
CA GLN A 96 9.63 9.95 13.29
C GLN A 96 8.92 11.28 12.99
N SER A 97 8.44 11.44 11.76
CA SER A 97 7.71 12.65 11.36
C SER A 97 6.46 12.87 12.21
N ALA A 98 5.69 11.81 12.47
CA ALA A 98 4.51 11.90 13.33
C ALA A 98 4.88 12.30 14.77
N ALA A 99 5.92 11.70 15.33
CA ALA A 99 6.40 12.04 16.68
C ALA A 99 6.86 13.50 16.77
N ASP A 100 7.66 13.96 15.80
CA ASP A 100 8.15 15.35 15.76
C ASP A 100 6.98 16.35 15.67
N HIS A 101 5.97 16.04 14.90
CA HIS A 101 4.78 16.87 14.79
C HIS A 101 3.97 16.92 16.09
N ILE A 102 3.82 15.80 16.79
CA ILE A 102 3.14 15.76 18.10
C ILE A 102 3.90 16.61 19.13
N VAL A 103 5.23 16.45 19.20
CA VAL A 103 6.07 17.23 20.12
C VAL A 103 5.96 18.72 19.81
N GLN A 104 6.00 19.11 18.54
CA GLN A 104 5.83 20.51 18.14
C GLN A 104 4.44 21.06 18.49
N ALA A 105 3.39 20.26 18.30
CA ALA A 105 2.03 20.67 18.65
C ALA A 105 1.91 20.94 20.15
N ILE A 106 2.41 20.05 21.00
CA ILE A 106 2.42 20.22 22.47
C ILE A 106 3.19 21.47 22.86
N ALA A 107 4.42 21.65 22.33
CA ALA A 107 5.22 22.84 22.64
C ALA A 107 4.53 24.14 22.21
N ASN A 108 3.82 24.14 21.07
CA ASN A 108 3.07 25.30 20.60
C ASN A 108 1.86 25.61 21.52
N GLU A 109 1.18 24.59 22.04
CA GLU A 109 0.08 24.78 23.00
C GLU A 109 0.58 25.35 24.33
N GLU A 110 1.72 24.87 24.85
CA GLU A 110 2.34 25.42 26.06
C GLU A 110 2.76 26.89 25.88
N VAL A 111 3.37 27.23 24.74
CA VAL A 111 3.73 28.61 24.40
C VAL A 111 2.47 29.47 24.21
N ALA A 112 1.43 28.96 23.61
CA ALA A 112 0.16 29.66 23.44
C ALA A 112 -0.52 29.92 24.79
N ALA A 113 -0.53 28.92 25.68
CA ALA A 113 -1.06 29.05 27.04
C ALA A 113 -0.25 30.06 27.87
N ALA A 114 1.08 30.04 27.78
CA ALA A 114 1.97 31.01 28.45
C ALA A 114 1.82 32.43 27.90
N ASN A 115 1.45 32.58 26.62
CA ASN A 115 1.30 33.86 25.94
C ASN A 115 -0.16 34.29 25.76
N ALA A 116 -1.10 33.71 26.48
CA ALA A 116 -2.54 34.01 26.37
C ALA A 116 -2.90 35.51 26.55
N SER A 117 -1.95 36.30 27.06
CA SER A 117 -2.05 37.76 27.15
C SER A 117 -1.40 38.50 25.95
N ARG A 118 -0.78 37.84 25.01
CA ARG A 118 -0.14 38.40 23.81
C ARG A 118 -0.77 37.88 22.56
N LYS A 119 -1.20 38.76 21.66
CA LYS A 119 -1.86 38.50 20.36
C LYS A 119 -0.99 37.78 19.32
N ASN A 120 -0.09 36.88 19.69
CA ASN A 120 0.64 36.04 18.75
C ASN A 120 0.00 34.66 18.71
N ILE A 121 -0.88 34.47 17.75
CA ILE A 121 -1.42 33.16 17.40
C ILE A 121 -0.28 32.33 16.79
N PRO A 122 0.03 31.13 17.32
CA PRO A 122 1.00 30.22 16.70
C PRO A 122 0.60 29.95 15.24
N LYS A 123 1.59 29.81 14.35
CA LYS A 123 1.30 29.40 12.98
C LYS A 123 0.51 28.08 13.00
N PRO A 124 -0.56 27.98 12.20
CA PRO A 124 -1.29 26.72 12.12
C PRO A 124 -0.31 25.62 11.68
N PHE A 125 -0.49 24.46 12.28
CA PHE A 125 0.17 23.22 11.91
C PHE A 125 0.04 22.96 10.39
N GLU A 126 1.14 22.74 9.70
CA GLU A 126 1.13 22.29 8.29
C GLU A 126 1.04 20.77 8.27
N PRO A 127 -0.16 20.18 8.02
CA PRO A 127 -0.41 18.75 8.23
C PRO A 127 0.14 17.85 7.12
N ASN A 128 0.77 18.41 6.08
CA ASN A 128 1.12 17.64 4.89
C ASN A 128 2.63 17.44 4.77
N VAL A 129 3.15 16.39 5.41
CA VAL A 129 4.50 15.89 5.14
C VAL A 129 4.39 14.71 4.19
N LEU A 130 5.01 14.84 3.02
CA LEU A 130 5.12 13.75 2.06
C LEU A 130 6.42 12.98 2.33
N ILE A 131 6.27 11.70 2.65
CA ILE A 131 7.38 10.77 2.82
C ILE A 131 7.45 9.90 1.56
N PRO A 132 8.57 9.94 0.83
CA PRO A 132 8.69 9.19 -0.41
C PRO A 132 8.66 7.68 -0.15
N MET A 133 8.01 6.96 -1.05
CA MET A 133 8.04 5.49 -1.09
C MET A 133 9.17 5.01 -2.00
N THR A 134 9.62 3.78 -1.80
CA THR A 134 10.67 3.15 -2.59
C THR A 134 10.14 1.94 -3.31
N LEU A 135 10.42 1.82 -4.61
CA LEU A 135 10.16 0.59 -5.35
C LEU A 135 11.26 -0.44 -5.00
N VAL A 136 10.84 -1.58 -4.45
CA VAL A 136 11.69 -2.72 -4.13
C VAL A 136 11.38 -3.82 -5.13
N PRO A 137 12.30 -4.12 -6.06
CA PRO A 137 12.11 -5.21 -7.02
C PRO A 137 12.07 -6.58 -6.35
N GLY A 138 11.19 -7.43 -6.86
CA GLY A 138 11.06 -8.84 -6.48
C GLY A 138 10.90 -9.72 -7.71
N ASP A 139 10.38 -10.91 -7.51
CA ASP A 139 10.24 -11.93 -8.56
C ASP A 139 8.88 -11.87 -9.27
N THR A 140 7.97 -10.99 -8.83
CA THR A 140 6.58 -10.95 -9.32
C THR A 140 6.32 -9.92 -10.41
N THR A 141 7.36 -9.25 -10.90
CA THR A 141 7.30 -8.37 -12.08
C THR A 141 8.51 -8.60 -12.99
N ARG A 142 8.39 -8.12 -14.23
CA ARG A 142 9.49 -8.16 -15.23
C ARG A 142 10.28 -6.87 -15.18
#